data_8df07d30477fc3207ba87fea90d795c6
#
_entry.id   8df07d30477fc3207ba87fea90d795c6
#
_cell.length_a   1.000
_cell.length_b   1.000
_cell.length_c   1.000
_cell.angle_alpha   90.00
_cell.angle_beta   90.00
_cell.angle_gamma   90.00
#
_symmetry.space_group_name_H-M   'P 1'
#
loop_
_entity.id
_entity.type
_entity.pdbx_description
1 polymer ?
#
loop_
_entity_poly.entity_id
_entity_poly.type
_entity_poly.pdbx_seq_one_letter_code
_entity_poly.pdbx_strand_id
1 'polypeptide(L)'
;MVDDVRTPVEDLARIRDVLRPAVSDLAATLGVSRQSVYNWLNGEQVADENAARLRDLAQAADVLAREGVDVNAALLKRKFANGRTLMQVAQAGESARDAALVLVQIHKREAAQRERMNARFSNRARTPATADFDLPPSNEQA
;
A
#
# COMPACT_ATOMS: atom_id res chain seq x y z
N MET A 1 20.13 3.35 17.86
CA MET A 1 20.31 3.45 17.49
C MET A 1 20.49 3.53 16.32
N VAL A 2 20.64 3.72 15.91
CA VAL A 2 20.93 3.97 14.95
C VAL A 2 21.03 3.14 13.99
N ASP A 3 20.93 2.23 14.11
CA ASP A 3 20.95 1.37 13.29
C ASP A 3 20.05 1.27 12.33
N ASP A 4 19.08 2.04 12.30
CA ASP A 4 18.06 2.07 11.35
C ASP A 4 18.46 2.71 10.07
N VAL A 5 19.63 3.22 9.94
CA VAL A 5 20.08 3.87 8.72
C VAL A 5 20.63 2.84 7.76
N ARG A 6 19.89 2.58 6.72
CA ARG A 6 20.29 1.67 5.67
C ARG A 6 21.09 2.43 4.61
N THR A 7 21.96 1.73 3.90
CA THR A 7 22.61 2.28 2.73
C THR A 7 21.59 2.43 1.61
N PRO A 8 21.86 3.28 0.58
CA PRO A 8 20.94 3.38 -0.55
C PRO A 8 20.66 2.05 -1.24
N VAL A 9 21.64 1.17 -1.33
CA VAL A 9 21.43 -0.16 -1.91
C VAL A 9 20.50 -0.99 -1.04
N GLU A 10 20.63 -0.89 0.28
CA GLU A 10 19.73 -1.57 1.20
C GLU A 10 18.31 -1.01 1.11
N ASP A 11 18.17 0.30 0.94
CA ASP A 11 16.87 0.92 0.72
C ASP A 11 16.25 0.41 -0.57
N LEU A 12 17.05 0.32 -1.63
CA LEU A 12 16.59 -0.20 -2.92
C LEU A 12 16.14 -1.66 -2.79
N ALA A 13 16.90 -2.46 -2.06
CA ALA A 13 16.53 -3.85 -1.82
C ALA A 13 15.21 -3.95 -1.06
N ARG A 14 15.01 -3.08 -0.08
CA ARG A 14 13.75 -3.05 0.69
C ARG A 14 12.57 -2.70 -0.20
N ILE A 15 12.74 -1.71 -1.06
CA ILE A 15 11.70 -1.32 -2.01
C ILE A 15 11.33 -2.50 -2.90
N ARG A 16 12.31 -3.19 -3.43
CA ARG A 16 12.08 -4.33 -4.30
C ARG A 16 11.46 -5.51 -3.58
N ASP A 17 11.78 -5.67 -2.32
CA ASP A 17 11.26 -6.77 -1.52
C ASP A 17 9.79 -6.57 -1.15
N VAL A 18 9.42 -5.36 -0.78
CA VAL A 18 8.07 -5.06 -0.28
C VAL A 18 7.16 -4.57 -1.39
N LEU A 19 7.57 -3.53 -2.12
CA LEU A 19 6.73 -2.92 -3.15
C LEU A 19 6.79 -3.67 -4.48
N ARG A 20 7.92 -4.25 -4.77
CA ARG A 20 8.14 -5.06 -5.98
C ARG A 20 7.72 -4.34 -7.26
N PRO A 21 8.14 -3.09 -7.47
CA PRO A 21 7.81 -2.40 -8.70
C PRO A 21 8.62 -2.93 -9.86
N ALA A 22 8.10 -2.79 -11.07
CA ALA A 22 8.93 -3.05 -12.26
C ALA A 22 10.09 -2.07 -12.28
N VAL A 23 11.25 -2.51 -12.76
CA VAL A 23 12.43 -1.64 -12.79
C VAL A 23 12.16 -0.39 -13.62
N SER A 24 11.42 -0.52 -14.72
CA SER A 24 11.06 0.65 -15.53
C SER A 24 10.24 1.66 -14.76
N ASP A 25 9.30 1.19 -13.92
CA ASP A 25 8.46 2.07 -13.13
C ASP A 25 9.28 2.74 -12.03
N LEU A 26 10.18 2.00 -11.41
CA LEU A 26 11.05 2.53 -10.37
C LEU A 26 11.99 3.59 -10.96
N ALA A 27 12.57 3.30 -12.12
CA ALA A 27 13.45 4.26 -12.81
C ALA A 27 12.70 5.54 -13.14
N ALA A 28 11.49 5.41 -13.68
CA ALA A 28 10.66 6.57 -14.00
C ALA A 28 10.33 7.38 -12.75
N THR A 29 10.02 6.71 -11.66
CA THR A 29 9.70 7.36 -10.39
C THR A 29 10.90 8.19 -9.89
N LEU A 30 12.10 7.66 -10.05
CA LEU A 30 13.32 8.33 -9.60
C LEU A 30 13.88 9.29 -10.64
N GLY A 31 13.33 9.29 -11.84
CA GLY A 31 13.83 10.16 -12.91
C GLY A 31 15.18 9.73 -13.47
N VAL A 32 15.46 8.44 -13.45
CA VAL A 32 16.73 7.90 -13.93
C VAL A 32 16.46 6.79 -14.96
N SER A 33 17.53 6.31 -15.62
CA SER A 33 17.40 5.20 -16.55
C SER A 33 17.32 3.88 -15.80
N ARG A 34 16.78 2.86 -16.48
CA ARG A 34 16.80 1.50 -15.93
C ARG A 34 18.21 1.03 -15.68
N GLN A 35 19.13 1.43 -16.54
CA GLN A 35 20.54 1.05 -16.38
C GLN A 35 21.11 1.60 -15.08
N SER A 36 20.72 2.81 -14.68
CA SER A 36 21.16 3.37 -13.41
C SER A 36 20.73 2.50 -12.26
N VAL A 37 19.49 2.00 -12.27
CA VAL A 37 19.00 1.13 -11.21
C VAL A 37 19.82 -0.15 -11.16
N TYR A 38 20.08 -0.76 -12.31
CA TYR A 38 20.89 -1.98 -12.34
C TYR A 38 22.32 -1.71 -11.86
N ASN A 39 22.88 -0.55 -12.20
CA ASN A 39 24.22 -0.19 -11.76
C ASN A 39 24.26 -0.08 -10.24
N TRP A 40 23.25 0.52 -9.63
CA TRP A 40 23.17 0.62 -8.18
C TRP A 40 23.11 -0.77 -7.54
N LEU A 41 22.33 -1.67 -8.13
CA LEU A 41 22.24 -3.04 -7.64
C LEU A 41 23.57 -3.76 -7.73
N ASN A 42 24.43 -3.36 -8.67
CA ASN A 42 25.76 -3.94 -8.83
C ASN A 42 26.82 -3.22 -8.00
N GLY A 43 26.42 -2.31 -7.14
CA GLY A 43 27.34 -1.67 -6.20
C GLY A 43 27.79 -0.27 -6.59
N GLU A 44 27.26 0.28 -7.69
CA GLU A 44 27.65 1.62 -8.08
C GLU A 44 27.08 2.63 -7.11
N GLN A 45 27.80 3.71 -6.86
CA GLN A 45 27.41 4.72 -5.88
C GLN A 45 26.17 5.46 -6.33
N VAL A 46 25.30 5.75 -5.37
CA VAL A 46 24.06 6.47 -5.60
C VAL A 46 24.27 7.92 -5.18
N ALA A 47 23.89 8.87 -6.06
CA ALA A 47 23.97 10.28 -5.71
C ALA A 47 23.04 10.62 -4.55
N ASP A 48 23.43 11.63 -3.77
CA ASP A 48 22.70 11.98 -2.54
C ASP A 48 21.23 12.24 -2.77
N GLU A 49 20.90 12.91 -3.87
CA GLU A 49 19.52 13.22 -4.20
C GLU A 49 18.71 11.93 -4.41
N ASN A 50 19.26 10.99 -5.13
CA ASN A 50 18.59 9.72 -5.37
C ASN A 50 18.57 8.87 -4.10
N ALA A 51 19.63 8.96 -3.29
CA ALA A 51 19.67 8.25 -2.01
C ALA A 51 18.55 8.70 -1.08
N ALA A 52 18.27 9.99 -1.05
CA ALA A 52 17.18 10.54 -0.23
C ALA A 52 15.82 10.04 -0.72
N ARG A 53 15.63 9.96 -2.03
CA ARG A 53 14.38 9.49 -2.61
C ARG A 53 14.20 7.99 -2.36
N LEU A 54 15.28 7.22 -2.47
CA LEU A 54 15.23 5.80 -2.14
C LEU A 54 14.88 5.58 -0.69
N ARG A 55 15.45 6.41 0.20
CA ARG A 55 15.14 6.29 1.63
C ARG A 55 13.66 6.55 1.90
N ASP A 56 13.11 7.60 1.32
CA ASP A 56 11.69 7.93 1.52
C ASP A 56 10.80 6.80 1.04
N LEU A 57 11.11 6.25 -0.14
CA LEU A 57 10.32 5.17 -0.70
C LEU A 57 10.48 3.88 0.11
N ALA A 58 11.68 3.61 0.62
CA ALA A 58 11.91 2.46 1.50
C ALA A 58 11.15 2.61 2.81
N GLN A 59 11.08 3.83 3.35
CA GLN A 59 10.28 4.09 4.55
C GLN A 59 8.81 3.89 4.30
N ALA A 60 8.33 4.22 3.10
CA ALA A 60 6.95 3.91 2.71
C ALA A 60 6.73 2.40 2.72
N ALA A 61 7.68 1.64 2.18
CA ALA A 61 7.62 0.18 2.20
C ALA A 61 7.58 -0.35 3.64
N ASP A 62 8.40 0.24 4.52
CA ASP A 62 8.43 -0.15 5.93
C ASP A 62 7.07 0.09 6.60
N VAL A 63 6.44 1.22 6.31
CA VAL A 63 5.12 1.56 6.86
C VAL A 63 4.10 0.49 6.46
N LEU A 64 4.04 0.18 5.17
CA LEU A 64 3.07 -0.79 4.68
C LEU A 64 3.32 -2.19 5.25
N ALA A 65 4.58 -2.60 5.32
CA ALA A 65 4.93 -3.91 5.85
C ALA A 65 4.60 -4.01 7.34
N ARG A 66 4.94 -2.97 8.10
CA ARG A 66 4.71 -2.96 9.55
C ARG A 66 3.22 -3.02 9.87
N GLU A 67 2.39 -2.38 9.07
CA GLU A 67 0.95 -2.36 9.30
C GLU A 67 0.23 -3.56 8.69
N GLY A 68 0.97 -4.49 8.13
CA GLY A 68 0.38 -5.71 7.58
C GLY A 68 -0.44 -5.51 6.32
N VAL A 69 -0.18 -4.44 5.58
CA VAL A 69 -0.89 -4.19 4.34
C VAL A 69 -0.28 -5.05 3.24
N ASP A 70 -1.13 -5.82 2.57
CA ASP A 70 -0.68 -6.69 1.49
C ASP A 70 -0.41 -5.84 0.24
N VAL A 71 0.86 -5.75 -0.14
CA VAL A 71 1.26 -4.95 -1.29
C VAL A 71 1.25 -5.81 -2.54
N ASN A 72 0.35 -5.49 -3.44
CA ASN A 72 0.22 -6.20 -4.71
C ASN A 72 0.04 -5.18 -5.83
N ALA A 73 -0.12 -5.67 -7.06
CA ALA A 73 -0.25 -4.79 -8.21
C ALA A 73 -1.46 -3.86 -8.10
N ALA A 74 -2.56 -4.36 -7.55
CA ALA A 74 -3.77 -3.56 -7.39
C ALA A 74 -3.53 -2.40 -6.43
N LEU A 75 -2.83 -2.65 -5.32
CA LEU A 75 -2.51 -1.61 -4.36
C LEU A 75 -1.62 -0.54 -4.99
N LEU A 76 -0.60 -0.96 -5.75
CA LEU A 76 0.31 -0.02 -6.39
C LEU A 76 -0.36 0.81 -7.47
N LYS A 77 -1.42 0.30 -8.07
CA LYS A 77 -2.17 1.04 -9.10
C LYS A 77 -3.28 1.89 -8.51
N ARG A 78 -3.54 1.75 -7.22
CA ARG A 78 -4.64 2.47 -6.58
C ARG A 78 -4.34 3.96 -6.50
N LYS A 79 -5.29 4.76 -6.95
CA LYS A 79 -5.20 6.22 -6.87
C LYS A 79 -5.91 6.66 -5.60
N PHE A 80 -5.17 7.16 -4.63
CA PHE A 80 -5.72 7.52 -3.33
C PHE A 80 -5.30 8.92 -2.86
N ALA A 81 -4.24 9.46 -3.46
CA ALA A 81 -3.67 10.73 -3.02
C ALA A 81 -3.92 11.78 -4.10
N ASN A 82 -5.08 12.42 -4.06
CA ASN A 82 -5.49 13.41 -5.07
C ASN A 82 -5.42 12.84 -6.47
N GLY A 83 -5.90 11.61 -6.64
CA GLY A 83 -5.92 10.95 -7.95
C GLY A 83 -4.58 10.36 -8.37
N ARG A 84 -3.63 10.25 -7.45
CA ARG A 84 -2.31 9.70 -7.75
C ARG A 84 -2.05 8.42 -6.98
N THR A 85 -1.21 7.56 -7.56
CA THR A 85 -0.74 6.35 -6.87
C THR A 85 0.43 6.70 -5.96
N LEU A 86 0.83 5.75 -5.12
CA LEU A 86 1.99 5.92 -4.25
C LEU A 86 3.25 6.29 -5.03
N MET A 87 3.51 5.56 -6.13
CA MET A 87 4.69 5.83 -6.95
C MET A 87 4.62 7.21 -7.62
N GLN A 88 3.42 7.64 -8.01
CA GLN A 88 3.25 8.95 -8.61
C GLN A 88 3.50 10.07 -7.61
N VAL A 89 3.15 9.86 -6.35
CA VAL A 89 3.46 10.82 -5.29
C VAL A 89 4.99 10.96 -5.16
N ALA A 90 5.69 9.84 -5.14
CA ALA A 90 7.15 9.85 -5.08
C ALA A 90 7.75 10.53 -6.29
N GLN A 91 7.21 10.25 -7.48
CA GLN A 91 7.69 10.84 -8.72
C GLN A 91 7.54 12.37 -8.72
N ALA A 92 6.49 12.86 -8.10
CA ALA A 92 6.24 14.31 -8.00
C ALA A 92 7.15 14.99 -6.97
N GLY A 93 7.98 14.24 -6.28
CA GLY A 93 8.89 14.80 -5.28
C GLY A 93 8.25 14.96 -3.91
N GLU A 94 7.07 14.44 -3.72
CA GLU A 94 6.39 14.48 -2.42
C GLU A 94 6.70 13.21 -1.64
N SER A 95 6.42 13.22 -0.35
CA SER A 95 6.82 12.11 0.51
C SER A 95 5.94 10.89 0.30
N ALA A 96 6.55 9.82 -0.22
CA ALA A 96 5.89 8.53 -0.34
C ALA A 96 5.63 7.92 1.04
N ARG A 97 6.50 8.19 2.01
CA ARG A 97 6.30 7.73 3.38
C ARG A 97 5.00 8.30 3.96
N ASP A 98 4.80 9.62 3.81
CA ASP A 98 3.59 10.25 4.32
C ASP A 98 2.36 9.74 3.57
N ALA A 99 2.47 9.52 2.27
CA ALA A 99 1.38 8.96 1.48
C ALA A 99 1.06 7.53 1.95
N ALA A 100 2.08 6.74 2.27
CA ALA A 100 1.86 5.39 2.77
C ALA A 100 1.10 5.40 4.11
N LEU A 101 1.39 6.38 4.96
CA LEU A 101 0.64 6.51 6.23
C LEU A 101 -0.84 6.78 5.97
N VAL A 102 -1.14 7.62 4.98
CA VAL A 102 -2.53 7.88 4.59
C VAL A 102 -3.17 6.61 4.05
N LEU A 103 -2.46 5.87 3.20
CA LEU A 103 -2.97 4.64 2.61
C LEU A 103 -3.28 3.60 3.70
N VAL A 104 -2.43 3.51 4.72
CA VAL A 104 -2.69 2.63 5.86
C VAL A 104 -3.99 3.00 6.56
N GLN A 105 -4.24 4.29 6.78
CA GLN A 105 -5.47 4.74 7.42
C GLN A 105 -6.70 4.38 6.58
N ILE A 106 -6.61 4.57 5.28
CA ILE A 106 -7.69 4.19 4.37
C ILE A 106 -7.94 2.68 4.46
N HIS A 107 -6.86 1.90 4.43
CA HIS A 107 -6.96 0.45 4.46
C HIS A 107 -7.61 -0.04 5.76
N LYS A 108 -7.22 0.55 6.90
CA LYS A 108 -7.80 0.20 8.19
C LYS A 108 -9.29 0.53 8.26
N ARG A 109 -9.66 1.68 7.70
CA ARG A 109 -11.05 2.12 7.68
C ARG A 109 -11.91 1.18 6.86
N GLU A 110 -11.39 0.78 5.70
CA GLU A 110 -12.10 -0.15 4.83
C GLU A 110 -12.22 -1.53 5.47
N ALA A 111 -11.19 -1.98 6.15
CA ALA A 111 -11.23 -3.28 6.84
C ALA A 111 -12.28 -3.27 7.95
N ALA A 112 -12.32 -2.19 8.72
CA ALA A 112 -13.32 -2.06 9.78
C ALA A 112 -14.74 -2.04 9.21
N GLN A 113 -14.92 -1.37 8.08
CA GLN A 113 -16.21 -1.31 7.42
C GLN A 113 -16.64 -2.68 6.91
N ARG A 114 -15.71 -3.44 6.33
CA ARG A 114 -16.01 -4.80 5.87
C ARG A 114 -16.41 -5.69 7.04
N GLU A 115 -15.72 -5.57 8.16
CA GLU A 115 -16.05 -6.35 9.34
C GLU A 115 -17.46 -6.06 9.84
N ARG A 116 -17.83 -4.77 9.86
CA ARG A 116 -19.18 -4.38 10.27
C ARG A 116 -20.24 -4.95 9.35
N MET A 117 -19.98 -4.92 8.04
CA MET A 117 -20.92 -5.48 7.07
C MET A 117 -21.03 -7.00 7.22
N ASN A 118 -19.91 -7.68 7.40
CA ASN A 118 -19.90 -9.12 7.59
C ASN A 118 -20.68 -9.51 8.84
N ALA A 119 -20.55 -8.74 9.91
CA ALA A 119 -21.29 -8.99 11.14
C ALA A 119 -22.79 -8.84 10.90
N ARG A 120 -23.20 -7.84 10.14
CA ARG A 120 -24.61 -7.66 9.81
C ARG A 120 -25.16 -8.82 8.99
N PHE A 121 -24.43 -9.26 7.98
CA PHE A 121 -24.87 -10.38 7.14
C PHE A 121 -24.94 -11.66 7.96
N SER A 122 -23.98 -11.89 8.84
CA SER A 122 -24.02 -13.05 9.70
C SER A 122 -25.24 -13.05 10.61
N ASN A 123 -25.57 -11.89 11.18
CA ASN A 123 -26.75 -11.77 12.04
C ASN A 123 -28.03 -12.01 11.26
N ARG A 124 -28.12 -11.51 10.04
CA ARG A 124 -29.28 -11.74 9.21
C ARG A 124 -29.43 -13.22 8.87
N ALA A 125 -28.35 -13.88 8.58
CA ALA A 125 -28.39 -15.29 8.24
C ALA A 125 -28.86 -16.14 9.40
N ARG A 126 -28.61 -15.68 10.61
CA ARG A 126 -29.02 -16.45 11.79
C ARG A 126 -30.47 -16.20 12.17
N THR A 127 -30.97 -14.99 11.87
CA THR A 127 -32.24 -14.69 12.33
C THR A 127 -33.31 -15.40 11.63
N PRO A 128 -33.39 -15.89 10.68
CA PRO A 128 -34.40 -16.35 10.05
C PRO A 128 -34.86 -17.44 10.47
N ALA A 129 -34.93 -17.94 10.40
CA ALA A 129 -35.38 -18.88 10.65
C ALA A 129 -36.38 -18.78 11.34
N THR A 130 -36.83 -18.54 11.56
CA THR A 130 -37.67 -18.40 12.20
C THR A 130 -38.48 -17.66 11.82
N ALA A 131 -38.62 -17.91 11.31
CA ALA A 131 -39.18 -17.21 11.00
C ALA A 131 -39.42 -16.83 10.36
N ASP A 132 -39.51 -17.20 10.07
CA ASP A 132 -39.88 -16.77 9.51
C ASP A 132 -40.10 -16.18 9.12
N PHE A 133 -40.22 -16.47 8.92
CA PHE A 133 -40.67 -15.92 8.75
C PHE A 133 -40.87 -15.12 8.60
N ASP A 134 -41.02 -15.41 8.42
CA ASP A 134 -41.45 -14.62 8.34
C ASP A 134 -41.56 -13.95 7.82
N LEU A 135 -42.02 -14.47 7.47
CA LEU A 135 -42.59 -13.91 7.13
C LEU A 135 -42.94 -13.29 6.92
N PRO A 136 -43.43 -13.60 6.55
CA PRO A 136 -44.02 -12.91 6.43
C PRO A 136 -44.24 -12.42 6.32
N PRO A 137 -44.61 -12.87 5.96
CA PRO A 137 -45.06 -12.33 5.94
C PRO A 137 -45.14 -11.76 5.77
N SER A 138 -45.49 -12.38 5.43
CA SER A 138 -45.96 -11.93 5.46
C SER A 138 -46.05 -11.42 5.42
N ASN A 139 -46.15 -11.85 5.14
CA ASN A 139 -46.65 -11.55 5.35
C ASN A 139 -46.74 -11.16 5.36
N GLU A 140 -46.46 -11.31 5.05
CA GLU A 140 -46.98 -11.17 5.32
C GLU A 140 -47.16 -10.60 5.43
N GLN A 141 -47.20 -10.89 5.28
CA GLN A 141 -47.82 -10.63 5.55
C GLN A 141 -48.05 -10.09 5.59
N ALA A 142 -48.30 -10.69 5.45
CA ALA A 142 -48.70 -10.25 5.68
C ALA A 142 -48.66 -9.94 5.81
#